data_570229bb2c66f37dd814c83c730700ee
#
_entry.id   570229bb2c66f37dd814c83c730700ee
#
_cell.length_a   1.000
_cell.length_b   1.000
_cell.length_c   1.000
_cell.angle_alpha   90.00
_cell.angle_beta   90.00
_cell.angle_gamma   90.00
#
_symmetry.space_group_name_H-M   'P 1'
#
loop_
_entity.id
_entity.type
_entity.pdbx_description
1 polymer ?
#
loop_
_entity_poly.entity_id
_entity_poly.type
_entity_poly.pdbx_seq_one_letter_code
_entity_poly.pdbx_strand_id
1 'polypeptide(L)'
;MKSLSIFLLGAGLFTLALCGCTSQPSQKETGMSDSIVKVQDNPVIETIMARRSIRKYKPEAVERDKMETILNCGIHAPNGMNKQSWEVRVVDNQDFINELTEIFKKENPKAAERAGFKNMFNNAPTVAFIAYDPRYDMSQI
;
A
#
# COMPACT_ATOMS: atom_id res chain seq x y z
N MET A 1 20.78 -33.91 -62.24
CA MET A 1 22.08 -34.55 -62.49
C MET A 1 22.68 -34.84 -61.15
N LYS A 2 22.64 -36.17 -60.78
CA LYS A 2 23.81 -36.98 -60.40
C LYS A 2 24.57 -36.46 -59.21
N SER A 3 24.86 -37.17 -58.09
CA SER A 3 25.22 -38.56 -57.84
C SER A 3 25.33 -38.69 -56.32
N LEU A 4 24.74 -39.56 -55.58
CA LEU A 4 25.03 -40.96 -55.26
C LEU A 4 26.47 -41.19 -54.75
N SER A 5 26.61 -41.70 -53.53
CA SER A 5 27.51 -42.74 -53.01
C SER A 5 27.68 -42.58 -51.50
N ILE A 6 27.18 -43.43 -50.63
CA ILE A 6 27.41 -44.85 -50.27
C ILE A 6 28.71 -45.10 -49.45
N PHE A 7 28.47 -45.87 -48.33
CA PHE A 7 29.40 -46.68 -47.46
C PHE A 7 30.24 -45.96 -46.42
N LEU A 8 30.41 -46.41 -45.19
CA LEU A 8 30.58 -47.78 -44.69
C LEU A 8 30.39 -47.83 -43.12
N LEU A 9 29.97 -48.99 -42.67
CA LEU A 9 30.01 -49.58 -41.34
C LEU A 9 31.18 -49.20 -40.47
N GLY A 10 30.87 -48.97 -39.18
CA GLY A 10 31.83 -49.07 -38.10
C GLY A 10 31.12 -49.51 -36.83
N ALA A 11 31.15 -50.79 -36.55
CA ALA A 11 30.66 -51.39 -35.32
C ALA A 11 31.58 -50.99 -34.18
N GLY A 12 31.13 -50.20 -33.24
CA GLY A 12 31.80 -49.89 -32.00
C GLY A 12 30.94 -50.28 -30.81
N LEU A 13 31.28 -51.40 -30.24
CA LEU A 13 30.78 -51.93 -28.98
C LEU A 13 31.16 -50.94 -27.86
N PHE A 14 30.20 -50.21 -27.32
CA PHE A 14 30.43 -49.38 -26.15
C PHE A 14 29.56 -49.83 -24.99
N THR A 15 30.23 -50.27 -23.97
CA THR A 15 29.75 -50.83 -22.71
C THR A 15 28.80 -49.90 -22.00
N LEU A 16 27.62 -50.42 -21.63
CA LEU A 16 26.68 -49.79 -20.67
C LEU A 16 27.35 -49.65 -19.32
N ALA A 17 27.72 -48.45 -18.91
CA ALA A 17 27.90 -48.08 -17.53
C ALA A 17 26.54 -47.62 -16.98
N LEU A 18 25.88 -48.49 -16.22
CA LEU A 18 24.72 -48.14 -15.39
C LEU A 18 25.17 -47.21 -14.29
N CYS A 19 25.11 -45.89 -14.54
CA CYS A 19 25.20 -44.92 -13.47
C CYS A 19 23.82 -44.83 -12.82
N GLY A 20 23.66 -45.52 -11.71
CA GLY A 20 22.47 -45.42 -10.86
C GLY A 20 22.34 -44.03 -10.29
N CYS A 21 21.51 -43.18 -10.84
CA CYS A 21 21.01 -41.98 -10.18
C CYS A 21 20.07 -42.44 -9.06
N THR A 22 20.60 -42.53 -7.84
CA THR A 22 19.77 -42.55 -6.65
C THR A 22 19.02 -41.23 -6.58
N SER A 23 17.74 -41.28 -6.90
CA SER A 23 16.80 -40.20 -6.60
C SER A 23 16.79 -39.96 -5.09
N GLN A 24 17.41 -38.89 -4.64
CA GLN A 24 17.18 -38.39 -3.31
C GLN A 24 15.69 -38.07 -3.14
N PRO A 25 15.07 -38.49 -2.04
CA PRO A 25 13.69 -38.08 -1.77
C PRO A 25 13.69 -36.58 -1.59
N SER A 26 12.94 -35.89 -2.43
CA SER A 26 12.58 -34.49 -2.28
C SER A 26 12.12 -34.26 -0.85
N GLN A 27 12.90 -33.50 -0.09
CA GLN A 27 12.46 -33.00 1.20
C GLN A 27 11.19 -32.15 0.95
N LYS A 28 10.09 -32.66 1.43
CA LYS A 28 8.82 -31.98 1.46
C LYS A 28 9.00 -30.70 2.27
N GLU A 29 9.03 -29.56 1.60
CA GLU A 29 8.95 -28.24 2.22
C GLU A 29 7.56 -28.08 2.86
N THR A 30 7.38 -28.65 4.04
CA THR A 30 6.10 -28.67 4.76
C THR A 30 6.04 -27.57 5.84
N GLY A 31 6.93 -26.58 5.79
CA GLY A 31 7.02 -25.58 6.85
C GLY A 31 6.51 -24.17 6.48
N MET A 32 6.41 -23.82 5.19
CA MET A 32 6.18 -22.42 4.79
C MET A 32 4.71 -22.12 4.46
N SER A 33 3.91 -23.15 4.14
CA SER A 33 2.50 -22.98 3.81
C SER A 33 1.62 -22.71 5.04
N ASP A 34 1.86 -23.42 6.14
CA ASP A 34 1.06 -23.28 7.38
C ASP A 34 1.29 -21.96 8.12
N SER A 35 2.52 -21.40 8.01
CA SER A 35 2.82 -20.09 8.61
C SER A 35 2.19 -18.93 7.83
N ILE A 36 2.08 -19.04 6.50
CA ILE A 36 1.45 -18.03 5.65
C ILE A 36 -0.07 -18.00 5.87
N VAL A 37 -0.69 -19.18 6.02
CA VAL A 37 -2.14 -19.26 6.31
C VAL A 37 -2.47 -18.63 7.66
N LYS A 38 -1.65 -18.86 8.69
CA LYS A 38 -1.85 -18.23 10.01
C LYS A 38 -1.66 -16.72 10.03
N VAL A 39 -0.84 -16.19 9.15
CA VAL A 39 -0.65 -14.72 9.00
C VAL A 39 -1.86 -14.08 8.34
N GLN A 40 -2.57 -14.78 7.44
CA GLN A 40 -3.77 -14.27 6.79
C GLN A 40 -4.98 -14.13 7.72
N ASP A 41 -5.08 -14.94 8.78
CA ASP A 41 -6.15 -14.85 9.78
C ASP A 41 -5.91 -13.76 10.85
N ASN A 42 -4.91 -12.91 10.68
CA ASN A 42 -4.60 -11.85 11.61
C ASN A 42 -5.42 -10.59 11.25
N PRO A 43 -6.26 -10.06 12.16
CA PRO A 43 -7.12 -8.91 11.90
C PRO A 43 -6.34 -7.63 11.52
N VAL A 44 -5.09 -7.51 11.94
CA VAL A 44 -4.22 -6.41 11.53
C VAL A 44 -3.86 -6.52 10.05
N ILE A 45 -3.49 -7.72 9.60
CA ILE A 45 -3.20 -7.98 8.19
C ILE A 45 -4.44 -7.76 7.33
N GLU A 46 -5.59 -8.26 7.76
CA GLU A 46 -6.88 -8.05 7.08
C GLU A 46 -7.17 -6.55 6.93
N THR A 47 -7.00 -5.77 7.99
CA THR A 47 -7.21 -4.32 7.98
C THR A 47 -6.27 -3.63 6.98
N ILE A 48 -5.00 -3.99 6.96
CA ILE A 48 -4.01 -3.45 6.01
C ILE A 48 -4.41 -3.78 4.57
N MET A 49 -4.78 -5.03 4.32
CA MET A 49 -5.16 -5.50 2.97
C MET A 49 -6.51 -4.94 2.51
N ALA A 50 -7.42 -4.65 3.43
CA ALA A 50 -8.72 -4.05 3.14
C ALA A 50 -8.65 -2.54 2.88
N ARG A 51 -7.54 -1.86 3.19
CA ARG A 51 -7.38 -0.42 3.01
C ARG A 51 -7.67 0.02 1.56
N ARG A 52 -8.46 1.07 1.43
CA ARG A 52 -8.76 1.70 0.13
C ARG A 52 -8.66 3.22 0.25
N SER A 53 -8.41 3.89 -0.87
CA SER A 53 -8.49 5.35 -0.96
C SER A 53 -9.95 5.77 -1.09
N ILE A 54 -10.55 6.15 0.01
CA ILE A 54 -11.95 6.59 0.07
C ILE A 54 -11.99 8.10 -0.23
N ARG A 55 -12.91 8.51 -1.12
CA ARG A 55 -13.13 9.92 -1.52
C ARG A 55 -14.63 10.28 -1.54
N LYS A 56 -15.44 9.45 -0.93
CA LYS A 56 -16.85 9.72 -0.67
C LYS A 56 -17.11 9.48 0.81
N TYR A 57 -17.50 10.52 1.50
CA TYR A 57 -17.69 10.49 2.93
C TYR A 57 -19.16 10.59 3.26
N LYS A 58 -19.56 10.03 4.39
CA LYS A 58 -20.87 10.24 4.97
C LYS A 58 -20.97 11.67 5.52
N PRO A 59 -22.17 12.26 5.62
CA PRO A 59 -22.34 13.62 6.13
C PRO A 59 -22.16 13.74 7.64
N GLU A 60 -22.19 12.61 8.36
CA GLU A 60 -22.06 12.60 9.82
C GLU A 60 -20.61 12.87 10.24
N ALA A 61 -20.45 13.75 11.22
CA ALA A 61 -19.15 14.00 11.85
C ALA A 61 -18.63 12.73 12.54
N VAL A 62 -17.32 12.61 12.61
CA VAL A 62 -16.67 11.51 13.34
C VAL A 62 -16.82 11.75 14.83
N GLU A 63 -17.31 10.76 15.57
CA GLU A 63 -17.42 10.81 17.03
C GLU A 63 -16.04 11.07 17.66
N ARG A 64 -16.04 11.86 18.73
CA ARG A 64 -14.79 12.31 19.36
C ARG A 64 -13.88 11.16 19.78
N ASP A 65 -14.42 10.14 20.43
CA ASP A 65 -13.65 9.00 20.91
C ASP A 65 -12.99 8.21 19.76
N LYS A 66 -13.70 8.10 18.64
CA LYS A 66 -13.15 7.48 17.42
C LYS A 66 -12.03 8.32 16.83
N MET A 67 -12.21 9.65 16.81
CA MET A 67 -11.19 10.55 16.31
C MET A 67 -9.94 10.51 17.21
N GLU A 68 -10.09 10.52 18.52
CA GLU A 68 -8.99 10.39 19.47
C GLU A 68 -8.23 9.08 19.27
N THR A 69 -8.92 7.97 19.05
CA THR A 69 -8.30 6.68 18.73
C THR A 69 -7.48 6.74 17.43
N ILE A 70 -8.03 7.35 16.37
CA ILE A 70 -7.34 7.53 15.07
C ILE A 70 -6.07 8.38 15.25
N LEU A 71 -6.18 9.48 16.00
CA LEU A 71 -5.05 10.37 16.27
C LEU A 71 -3.96 9.66 17.09
N ASN A 72 -4.37 8.91 18.11
CA ASN A 72 -3.44 8.10 18.91
C ASN A 72 -2.68 7.08 18.05
N CYS A 73 -3.35 6.41 17.12
CA CYS A 73 -2.66 5.54 16.15
C CYS A 73 -1.67 6.34 15.29
N GLY A 74 -2.05 7.54 14.85
CA GLY A 74 -1.21 8.41 14.04
C GLY A 74 0.06 8.88 14.75
N ILE A 75 -0.03 9.30 16.01
CA ILE A 75 1.12 9.78 16.79
C ILE A 75 2.11 8.68 17.15
N HIS A 76 1.67 7.41 17.13
CA HIS A 76 2.55 6.25 17.33
C HIS A 76 3.24 5.79 16.03
N ALA A 77 2.92 6.41 14.89
CA ALA A 77 3.60 6.09 13.63
C ALA A 77 5.09 6.49 13.70
N PRO A 78 5.99 5.68 13.12
CA PRO A 78 7.40 6.03 13.04
C PRO A 78 7.62 7.37 12.35
N ASN A 79 8.55 8.17 12.87
CA ASN A 79 8.95 9.44 12.27
C ASN A 79 10.48 9.60 12.29
N GLY A 80 11.00 10.45 11.40
CA GLY A 80 12.43 10.64 11.22
C GLY A 80 13.13 11.02 12.54
N MET A 81 14.07 10.18 12.99
CA MET A 81 14.83 10.33 14.23
C MET A 81 13.97 10.57 15.49
N ASN A 82 12.71 10.16 15.46
CA ASN A 82 11.73 10.39 16.53
C ASN A 82 11.63 11.87 16.95
N LYS A 83 11.78 12.79 16.02
CA LYS A 83 11.75 14.25 16.29
C LYS A 83 10.37 14.76 16.66
N GLN A 84 9.31 14.05 16.28
CA GLN A 84 7.91 14.41 16.58
C GLN A 84 7.59 15.88 16.24
N SER A 85 8.12 16.37 15.14
CA SER A 85 8.04 17.75 14.67
C SER A 85 6.73 18.11 13.98
N TRP A 86 5.72 17.28 14.16
CA TRP A 86 4.39 17.46 13.57
C TRP A 86 3.38 17.89 14.63
N GLU A 87 2.37 18.59 14.16
CA GLU A 87 1.19 18.96 14.92
C GLU A 87 -0.06 18.53 14.15
N VAL A 88 -1.04 17.95 14.85
CA VAL A 88 -2.30 17.55 14.23
C VAL A 88 -3.43 18.43 14.78
N ARG A 89 -4.19 19.04 13.88
CA ARG A 89 -5.38 19.83 14.19
C ARG A 89 -6.60 19.21 13.52
N VAL A 90 -7.60 18.87 14.31
CA VAL A 90 -8.89 18.39 13.80
C VAL A 90 -9.85 19.57 13.71
N VAL A 91 -10.51 19.66 12.57
CA VAL A 91 -11.51 20.68 12.28
C VAL A 91 -12.81 19.98 11.88
N ASP A 92 -13.84 20.18 12.68
CA ASP A 92 -15.23 19.75 12.46
C ASP A 92 -16.20 20.94 12.39
N ASN A 93 -15.68 22.16 12.56
CA ASN A 93 -16.44 23.39 12.41
C ASN A 93 -16.79 23.62 10.94
N GLN A 94 -18.07 23.48 10.60
CA GLN A 94 -18.56 23.64 9.24
C GLN A 94 -18.41 25.05 8.69
N ASP A 95 -18.51 26.07 9.54
CA ASP A 95 -18.34 27.46 9.09
C ASP A 95 -16.89 27.71 8.63
N PHE A 96 -15.94 27.22 9.38
CA PHE A 96 -14.52 27.29 8.97
C PHE A 96 -14.23 26.50 7.69
N ILE A 97 -14.79 25.28 7.57
CA ILE A 97 -14.65 24.47 6.34
C ILE A 97 -15.27 25.20 5.14
N ASN A 98 -16.41 25.87 5.34
CA ASN A 98 -17.07 26.64 4.30
C ASN A 98 -16.25 27.88 3.91
N GLU A 99 -15.68 28.61 4.86
CA GLU A 99 -14.79 29.75 4.61
C GLU A 99 -13.59 29.35 3.77
N LEU A 100 -12.88 28.28 4.16
CA LEU A 100 -11.77 27.73 3.36
C LEU A 100 -12.23 27.33 1.97
N THR A 101 -13.43 26.79 1.87
CA THR A 101 -13.99 26.36 0.57
C THR A 101 -14.27 27.55 -0.33
N GLU A 102 -14.77 28.67 0.20
CA GLU A 102 -14.99 29.90 -0.59
C GLU A 102 -13.65 30.50 -1.08
N ILE A 103 -12.62 30.47 -0.26
CA ILE A 103 -11.27 30.86 -0.68
C ILE A 103 -10.79 29.94 -1.84
N PHE A 104 -10.95 28.62 -1.67
CA PHE A 104 -10.57 27.66 -2.69
C PHE A 104 -11.31 27.86 -4.02
N LYS A 105 -12.61 28.17 -3.99
CA LYS A 105 -13.42 28.44 -5.19
C LYS A 105 -12.90 29.63 -5.99
N LYS A 106 -12.47 30.67 -5.31
CA LYS A 106 -11.91 31.86 -5.95
C LYS A 106 -10.63 31.53 -6.73
N GLU A 107 -9.79 30.70 -6.14
CA GLU A 107 -8.53 30.29 -6.76
C GLU A 107 -8.71 29.18 -7.83
N ASN A 108 -9.77 28.36 -7.69
CA ASN A 108 -10.01 27.19 -8.51
C ASN A 108 -11.44 27.08 -9.02
N PRO A 109 -11.91 28.00 -9.85
CA PRO A 109 -13.33 28.06 -10.29
C PRO A 109 -13.77 26.78 -11.00
N LYS A 110 -12.95 26.20 -11.86
CA LYS A 110 -13.24 24.94 -12.57
C LYS A 110 -13.45 23.75 -11.63
N ALA A 111 -12.81 23.74 -10.48
CA ALA A 111 -13.00 22.66 -9.49
C ALA A 111 -14.34 22.81 -8.76
N ALA A 112 -14.78 24.05 -8.56
CA ALA A 112 -16.06 24.36 -7.92
C ALA A 112 -17.28 23.99 -8.78
N GLU A 113 -17.13 23.97 -10.11
CA GLU A 113 -18.19 23.61 -11.06
C GLU A 113 -18.48 22.10 -11.13
N ARG A 114 -17.70 21.27 -10.45
CA ARG A 114 -17.90 19.81 -10.46
C ARG A 114 -19.24 19.45 -9.83
N ALA A 115 -19.99 18.56 -10.50
CA ALA A 115 -21.26 18.05 -9.98
C ALA A 115 -21.06 17.40 -8.59
N GLY A 116 -21.89 17.82 -7.62
CA GLY A 116 -21.85 17.32 -6.25
C GLY A 116 -20.72 17.92 -5.39
N PHE A 117 -20.00 18.94 -5.87
CA PHE A 117 -19.03 19.67 -5.06
C PHE A 117 -19.72 20.43 -3.92
N LYS A 118 -19.34 20.17 -2.68
CA LYS A 118 -19.80 20.88 -1.48
C LYS A 118 -18.66 21.60 -0.78
N ASN A 119 -17.52 20.90 -0.61
CA ASN A 119 -16.33 21.50 -0.03
C ASN A 119 -15.04 20.96 -0.70
N MET A 120 -13.91 21.61 -0.48
CA MET A 120 -12.61 21.27 -1.06
C MET A 120 -12.06 19.93 -0.56
N PHE A 121 -12.61 19.34 0.50
CA PHE A 121 -12.16 18.09 1.12
C PHE A 121 -13.00 16.87 0.70
N ASN A 122 -13.48 16.83 -0.55
CA ASN A 122 -14.36 15.78 -1.06
C ASN A 122 -15.65 15.60 -0.22
N ASN A 123 -16.18 16.68 0.30
CA ASN A 123 -17.37 16.74 1.15
C ASN A 123 -17.21 16.05 2.51
N ALA A 124 -15.98 15.88 2.98
CA ALA A 124 -15.72 15.38 4.34
C ALA A 124 -16.26 16.37 5.39
N PRO A 125 -17.00 15.89 6.41
CA PRO A 125 -17.52 16.75 7.48
C PRO A 125 -16.48 17.06 8.56
N THR A 126 -15.40 16.27 8.65
CA THR A 126 -14.30 16.42 9.59
C THR A 126 -12.98 16.27 8.85
N VAL A 127 -12.03 17.15 9.14
CA VAL A 127 -10.73 17.20 8.47
C VAL A 127 -9.61 17.24 9.52
N ALA A 128 -8.62 16.40 9.36
CA ALA A 128 -7.40 16.45 10.16
C ALA A 128 -6.27 17.09 9.33
N PHE A 129 -5.76 18.23 9.79
CA PHE A 129 -4.59 18.89 9.22
C PHE A 129 -3.35 18.41 9.95
N ILE A 130 -2.33 18.04 9.20
CA ILE A 130 -1.02 17.70 9.74
C ILE A 130 -0.06 18.78 9.29
N ALA A 131 0.46 19.55 10.25
CA ALA A 131 1.51 20.53 10.04
C ALA A 131 2.84 19.98 10.55
N TYR A 132 3.92 20.42 9.97
CA TYR A 132 5.28 20.09 10.44
C TYR A 132 6.08 21.37 10.66
N ASP A 133 7.05 21.32 11.56
CA ASP A 133 7.97 22.41 11.76
C ASP A 133 9.02 22.42 10.64
N PRO A 134 9.07 23.47 9.79
CA PRO A 134 10.00 23.53 8.67
C PRO A 134 11.49 23.51 9.08
N ARG A 135 11.81 23.77 10.34
CA ARG A 135 13.17 23.63 10.86
C ARG A 135 13.69 22.18 10.84
N TYR A 136 12.80 21.23 10.64
CA TYR A 136 13.11 19.79 10.56
C TYR A 136 12.91 19.25 9.14
N ASP A 137 13.04 20.11 8.13
CA ASP A 137 12.96 19.70 6.74
C ASP A 137 14.04 18.64 6.42
N MET A 138 13.57 17.46 6.02
CA MET A 138 14.41 16.32 5.68
C MET A 138 15.12 16.49 4.33
N SER A 139 14.79 17.51 3.56
CA SER A 139 15.43 17.78 2.26
C SER A 139 16.87 18.29 2.38
N GLN A 140 17.33 18.56 3.60
CA GLN A 140 18.68 19.07 3.91
C GLN A 140 19.62 17.99 4.53
N ILE A 141 19.22 16.73 4.52
CA ILE A 141 20.04 15.58 4.97
C ILE A 141 20.43 14.73 3.72
#